data_70b3bb4361d3787496fba238797946dd
#
_entry.id   70b3bb4361d3787496fba238797946dd
#
_cell.length_a   1.000
_cell.length_b   1.000
_cell.length_c   1.000
_cell.angle_alpha   90.00
_cell.angle_beta   90.00
_cell.angle_gamma   90.00
#
_symmetry.space_group_name_H-M   'P 1'
#
loop_
_entity.id
_entity.type
_entity.pdbx_description
1 polymer ?
#
loop_
_entity_poly.entity_id
_entity_poly.type
_entity_poly.pdbx_seq_one_letter_code
_entity_poly.pdbx_strand_id
1 'polypeptide(L)'
;MRRLVVVLLALGMVLLLGPPSSARNDPKHLFLPAAPVDLDSSFCGFPVHIDFPVDREYGKSETLPDGTTVLHVNGRLVDVLSSPATTITRNASGPGVLYFAPDGTLTIVAHGLNIFPITPEQQAETGLAGLVYTSGLIILRLNPDGSADLIRQQGTVTSLCAQLA
;
A
#
# COMPACT_ATOMS: atom_id res chain seq x y z
N MET A 1 -23.89 -12.61 -0.77
CA MET A 1 -22.50 -12.83 -1.24
C MET A 1 -21.89 -11.46 -1.42
N ARG A 2 -21.28 -10.93 -0.34
CA ARG A 2 -20.56 -9.65 -0.39
C ARG A 2 -19.23 -9.90 -1.12
N ARG A 3 -19.02 -9.19 -2.20
CA ARG A 3 -17.76 -9.25 -2.96
C ARG A 3 -16.69 -8.58 -2.12
N LEU A 4 -15.72 -9.39 -1.65
CA LEU A 4 -14.49 -8.89 -1.05
C LEU A 4 -13.72 -8.12 -2.13
N VAL A 5 -13.87 -6.80 -2.14
CA VAL A 5 -12.94 -5.93 -2.86
C VAL A 5 -11.81 -5.65 -1.89
N VAL A 6 -10.82 -6.54 -1.87
CA VAL A 6 -9.55 -6.27 -1.19
C VAL A 6 -8.82 -5.24 -2.04
N VAL A 7 -8.94 -3.99 -1.65
CA VAL A 7 -8.24 -2.88 -2.29
C VAL A 7 -6.79 -2.89 -1.78
N LEU A 8 -5.93 -3.66 -2.45
CA LEU A 8 -4.47 -3.62 -2.29
C LEU A 8 -3.93 -2.37 -2.99
N LEU A 9 -4.12 -1.22 -2.37
CA LEU A 9 -3.81 0.09 -2.93
C LEU A 9 -2.54 0.73 -2.34
N ALA A 10 -1.61 -0.07 -1.86
CA ALA A 10 -0.26 0.44 -1.61
C ALA A 10 0.74 -0.06 -2.66
N LEU A 11 0.37 -1.09 -3.41
CA LEU A 11 1.15 -1.62 -4.52
C LEU A 11 0.17 -2.11 -5.58
N GLY A 12 0.20 -1.55 -6.75
CA GLY A 12 -0.50 -2.03 -7.93
C GLY A 12 0.05 -3.40 -8.38
N MET A 13 -0.11 -4.42 -7.53
CA MET A 13 0.41 -5.75 -7.80
C MET A 13 -0.69 -6.65 -8.34
N VAL A 14 -0.87 -6.65 -9.65
CA VAL A 14 -1.55 -7.75 -10.33
C VAL A 14 -0.57 -8.91 -10.41
N LEU A 15 -0.63 -9.83 -9.45
CA LEU A 15 0.05 -11.12 -9.54
C LEU A 15 -0.67 -11.99 -10.58
N LEU A 16 -0.23 -11.95 -11.83
CA LEU A 16 -0.48 -13.01 -12.79
C LEU A 16 0.38 -14.22 -12.40
N LEU A 17 -0.21 -15.15 -11.64
CA LEU A 17 0.40 -16.42 -11.31
C LEU A 17 0.44 -17.29 -12.57
N GLY A 18 1.51 -17.15 -13.35
CA GLY A 18 1.92 -18.16 -14.34
C GLY A 18 2.61 -19.32 -13.62
N PRO A 19 2.60 -20.56 -14.20
CA PRO A 19 3.24 -21.72 -13.59
C PRO A 19 4.76 -21.49 -13.44
N PRO A 20 5.39 -22.02 -12.37
CA PRO A 20 6.82 -21.81 -12.12
C PRO A 20 7.66 -22.48 -13.19
N SER A 21 8.24 -21.69 -14.08
CA SER A 21 9.35 -22.15 -14.89
C SER A 21 10.61 -22.10 -14.02
N SER A 22 11.28 -23.23 -13.85
CA SER A 22 12.54 -23.39 -13.13
C SER A 22 13.66 -22.62 -13.80
N ALA A 23 13.75 -21.33 -13.57
CA ALA A 23 14.87 -20.48 -13.95
C ALA A 23 15.72 -20.20 -12.72
N ARG A 24 17.00 -20.53 -12.82
CA ARG A 24 18.06 -20.28 -11.84
C ARG A 24 17.92 -18.89 -11.19
N ASN A 25 17.67 -18.87 -9.89
CA ASN A 25 17.40 -17.67 -9.10
C ASN A 25 18.67 -16.85 -8.89
N ASP A 26 18.89 -15.88 -9.75
CA ASP A 26 19.58 -14.65 -9.37
C ASP A 26 18.49 -13.72 -8.81
N PRO A 27 18.58 -13.21 -7.58
CA PRO A 27 17.54 -12.35 -6.99
C PRO A 27 17.61 -10.96 -7.65
N LYS A 28 17.12 -10.89 -8.90
CA LYS A 28 17.02 -9.61 -9.59
C LYS A 28 15.97 -8.75 -8.93
N HIS A 29 16.31 -7.50 -8.68
CA HIS A 29 15.35 -6.49 -8.31
C HIS A 29 14.27 -6.42 -9.40
N LEU A 30 13.06 -6.82 -9.06
CA LEU A 30 11.91 -6.77 -9.94
C LEU A 30 11.34 -5.35 -9.89
N PHE A 31 11.16 -4.72 -11.05
CA PHE A 31 10.39 -3.48 -11.13
C PHE A 31 8.93 -3.75 -10.74
N LEU A 32 8.38 -2.91 -9.88
CA LEU A 32 7.01 -3.01 -9.35
C LEU A 32 6.19 -1.84 -9.93
N PRO A 33 5.53 -2.01 -11.10
CA PRO A 33 4.79 -0.92 -11.70
C PRO A 33 3.52 -0.61 -10.91
N ALA A 34 3.34 0.66 -10.51
CA ALA A 34 2.09 1.17 -9.99
C ALA A 34 1.15 1.54 -11.15
N ALA A 35 -0.12 1.16 -11.05
CA ALA A 35 -1.16 1.56 -11.98
C ALA A 35 -2.03 2.67 -11.35
N PRO A 36 -2.54 3.64 -12.14
CA PRO A 36 -3.46 4.64 -11.64
C PRO A 36 -4.67 4.04 -10.91
N VAL A 37 -5.13 4.71 -9.87
CA VAL A 37 -6.17 4.20 -8.98
C VAL A 37 -7.25 5.25 -8.77
N ASP A 38 -8.51 4.83 -8.84
CA ASP A 38 -9.67 5.62 -8.47
C ASP A 38 -10.22 5.15 -7.11
N LEU A 39 -10.15 6.01 -6.10
CA LEU A 39 -10.79 5.83 -4.82
C LEU A 39 -12.18 6.47 -4.86
N ASP A 40 -13.18 5.73 -4.42
CA ASP A 40 -14.53 6.26 -4.31
C ASP A 40 -14.69 7.23 -3.11
N SER A 41 -15.87 7.80 -2.95
CA SER A 41 -16.14 8.78 -1.90
C SER A 41 -16.10 8.21 -0.47
N SER A 42 -16.00 6.90 -0.27
CA SER A 42 -15.96 6.29 1.06
C SER A 42 -14.68 6.63 1.84
N PHE A 43 -13.58 6.95 1.14
CA PHE A 43 -12.31 7.30 1.76
C PHE A 43 -12.26 8.73 2.28
N CYS A 44 -12.69 9.70 1.47
CA CYS A 44 -12.56 11.13 1.78
C CYS A 44 -13.88 11.92 1.79
N GLY A 45 -15.03 11.28 1.52
CA GLY A 45 -16.31 11.97 1.28
C GLY A 45 -16.47 12.48 -0.15
N PHE A 46 -15.44 12.35 -0.97
CA PHE A 46 -15.39 12.68 -2.39
C PHE A 46 -14.45 11.72 -3.13
N PRO A 47 -14.57 11.54 -4.46
CA PRO A 47 -13.69 10.67 -5.22
C PRO A 47 -12.28 11.26 -5.31
N VAL A 48 -11.26 10.40 -5.28
CA VAL A 48 -9.85 10.77 -5.44
C VAL A 48 -9.22 9.89 -6.51
N HIS A 49 -8.62 10.51 -7.51
CA HIS A 49 -7.77 9.84 -8.50
C HIS A 49 -6.31 9.95 -8.08
N ILE A 50 -5.57 8.84 -8.16
CA ILE A 50 -4.14 8.77 -7.86
C ILE A 50 -3.40 8.31 -9.11
N ASP A 51 -2.46 9.11 -9.57
CA ASP A 51 -1.55 8.80 -10.67
C ASP A 51 -0.10 8.77 -10.17
N PHE A 52 0.77 8.01 -10.85
CA PHE A 52 2.15 7.75 -10.47
C PHE A 52 3.13 8.20 -11.56
N PRO A 53 3.31 9.52 -11.77
CA PRO A 53 4.15 10.04 -12.85
C PRO A 53 5.64 9.70 -12.70
N VAL A 54 6.07 9.39 -11.50
CA VAL A 54 7.41 8.84 -11.24
C VAL A 54 7.27 7.58 -10.43
N ASP A 55 7.46 6.45 -11.10
CA ASP A 55 7.52 5.14 -10.50
C ASP A 55 8.84 4.47 -10.86
N ARG A 56 9.69 4.30 -9.87
CA ARG A 56 10.97 3.59 -9.94
C ARG A 56 11.12 2.73 -8.70
N GLU A 57 10.06 2.00 -8.36
CA GLU A 57 10.08 1.05 -7.27
C GLU A 57 10.52 -0.33 -7.74
N TYR A 58 11.32 -0.96 -6.91
CA TYR A 58 11.85 -2.30 -7.15
C TYR A 58 11.64 -3.16 -5.93
N GLY A 59 11.32 -4.41 -6.17
CA GLY A 59 11.12 -5.41 -5.14
C GLY A 59 12.11 -6.56 -5.23
N LYS A 60 12.38 -7.14 -4.07
CA LYS A 60 13.02 -8.44 -3.93
C LYS A 60 12.16 -9.29 -3.01
N SER A 61 11.78 -10.48 -3.49
CA SER A 61 10.98 -11.41 -2.69
C SER A 61 11.80 -12.62 -2.27
N GLU A 62 11.45 -13.17 -1.10
CA GLU A 62 11.92 -14.45 -0.60
C GLU A 62 10.78 -15.16 0.11
N THR A 63 10.87 -16.49 0.22
CA THR A 63 9.90 -17.29 0.96
C THR A 63 10.59 -17.89 2.18
N LEU A 64 10.01 -17.67 3.35
CA LEU A 64 10.48 -18.20 4.62
C LEU A 64 10.07 -19.67 4.78
N PRO A 65 10.70 -20.43 5.71
CA PRO A 65 10.38 -21.85 5.93
C PRO A 65 8.94 -22.13 6.36
N ASP A 66 8.25 -21.16 6.95
CA ASP A 66 6.83 -21.24 7.35
C ASP A 66 5.85 -20.97 6.19
N GLY A 67 6.37 -20.70 4.99
CA GLY A 67 5.59 -20.37 3.81
C GLY A 67 5.25 -18.89 3.64
N THR A 68 5.66 -18.04 4.58
CA THR A 68 5.48 -16.57 4.45
C THR A 68 6.33 -16.05 3.30
N THR A 69 5.72 -15.30 2.37
CA THR A 69 6.44 -14.55 1.35
C THR A 69 6.77 -13.17 1.88
N VAL A 70 8.05 -12.80 1.84
CA VAL A 70 8.53 -11.48 2.22
C VAL A 70 8.91 -10.71 0.96
N LEU A 71 8.36 -9.49 0.79
CA LEU A 71 8.69 -8.58 -0.30
C LEU A 71 9.32 -7.33 0.27
N HIS A 72 10.59 -7.11 -0.04
CA HIS A 72 11.30 -5.86 0.24
C HIS A 72 11.07 -4.90 -0.92
N VAL A 73 10.57 -3.71 -0.61
CA VAL A 73 10.32 -2.65 -1.60
C VAL A 73 11.21 -1.46 -1.32
N ASN A 74 11.80 -0.92 -2.37
CA ASN A 74 12.59 0.30 -2.30
C ASN A 74 12.59 1.01 -3.66
N GLY A 75 12.69 2.33 -3.64
CA GLY A 75 12.73 3.09 -4.87
C GLY A 75 12.22 4.51 -4.72
N ARG A 76 11.84 5.09 -5.85
CA ARG A 76 11.25 6.42 -5.91
C ARG A 76 9.83 6.32 -6.45
N LEU A 77 8.88 6.82 -5.66
CA LEU A 77 7.49 6.96 -6.03
C LEU A 77 7.05 8.41 -5.82
N VAL A 78 6.36 8.97 -6.80
CA VAL A 78 5.72 10.29 -6.68
C VAL A 78 4.27 10.12 -7.11
N ASP A 79 3.38 10.47 -6.21
CA ASP A 79 1.93 10.38 -6.39
C ASP A 79 1.37 11.75 -6.70
N VAL A 80 0.49 11.81 -7.70
CA VAL A 80 -0.38 12.94 -7.98
C VAL A 80 -1.80 12.55 -7.62
N LEU A 81 -2.35 13.22 -6.60
CA LEU A 81 -3.69 12.95 -6.10
C LEU A 81 -4.61 14.09 -6.52
N SER A 82 -5.71 13.76 -7.17
CA SER A 82 -6.67 14.72 -7.70
C SER A 82 -8.06 14.46 -7.14
N SER A 83 -8.71 15.51 -6.65
CA SER A 83 -10.11 15.55 -6.27
C SER A 83 -10.88 16.50 -7.20
N PRO A 84 -12.22 16.61 -7.12
CA PRO A 84 -12.97 17.62 -7.84
C PRO A 84 -12.56 19.06 -7.49
N ALA A 85 -11.98 19.30 -6.31
CA ALA A 85 -11.61 20.63 -5.82
C ALA A 85 -10.16 21.00 -6.15
N THR A 86 -9.22 20.04 -6.07
CA THR A 86 -7.79 20.35 -6.17
C THR A 86 -6.93 19.14 -6.55
N THR A 87 -5.68 19.41 -6.86
CA THR A 87 -4.64 18.39 -7.13
C THR A 87 -3.42 18.67 -6.28
N ILE A 88 -2.89 17.64 -5.64
CA ILE A 88 -1.66 17.72 -4.85
C ILE A 88 -0.66 16.67 -5.32
N THR A 89 0.63 16.99 -5.18
CA THR A 89 1.73 16.04 -5.45
C THR A 89 2.43 15.66 -4.16
N ARG A 90 2.73 14.37 -4.00
CA ARG A 90 3.44 13.85 -2.83
C ARG A 90 4.55 12.90 -3.23
N ASN A 91 5.64 12.96 -2.50
CA ASN A 91 6.69 11.96 -2.55
C ASN A 91 6.29 10.81 -1.61
N ALA A 92 6.14 9.61 -2.13
CA ALA A 92 5.82 8.40 -1.37
C ALA A 92 6.98 7.38 -1.39
N SER A 93 8.22 7.85 -1.57
CA SER A 93 9.43 7.04 -1.72
C SER A 93 9.93 6.52 -0.37
N GLY A 94 9.13 5.74 0.33
CA GLY A 94 9.48 5.11 1.59
C GLY A 94 9.85 3.64 1.38
N PRO A 95 10.98 3.14 1.92
CA PRO A 95 11.24 1.71 1.89
C PRO A 95 10.22 0.95 2.72
N GLY A 96 9.83 -0.23 2.25
CA GLY A 96 8.86 -1.08 2.92
C GLY A 96 9.21 -2.56 2.87
N VAL A 97 8.65 -3.31 3.82
CA VAL A 97 8.68 -4.77 3.81
C VAL A 97 7.25 -5.27 4.00
N LEU A 98 6.82 -6.13 3.09
CA LEU A 98 5.52 -6.77 3.13
C LEU A 98 5.67 -8.25 3.44
N TYR A 99 4.92 -8.73 4.43
CA TYR A 99 4.88 -10.14 4.84
C TYR A 99 3.52 -10.70 4.48
N PHE A 100 3.49 -11.58 3.49
CA PHE A 100 2.29 -12.29 3.07
C PHE A 100 2.28 -13.67 3.73
N ALA A 101 1.55 -13.82 4.81
CA ALA A 101 1.44 -15.07 5.53
C ALA A 101 0.53 -16.08 4.80
N PRO A 102 0.72 -17.40 4.99
CA PRO A 102 -0.08 -18.43 4.32
C PRO A 102 -1.58 -18.40 4.67
N ASP A 103 -1.95 -17.83 5.82
CA ASP A 103 -3.34 -17.63 6.25
C ASP A 103 -4.04 -16.47 5.57
N GLY A 104 -3.32 -15.70 4.72
CA GLY A 104 -3.83 -14.53 4.04
C GLY A 104 -3.62 -13.20 4.79
N THR A 105 -2.99 -13.24 5.96
CA THR A 105 -2.61 -12.02 6.69
C THR A 105 -1.49 -11.29 5.94
N LEU A 106 -1.64 -9.97 5.77
CA LEU A 106 -0.60 -9.09 5.24
C LEU A 106 -0.10 -8.15 6.33
N THR A 107 1.19 -8.23 6.66
CA THR A 107 1.83 -7.24 7.54
C THR A 107 2.71 -6.31 6.70
N ILE A 108 2.47 -5.02 6.83
CA ILE A 108 3.21 -3.96 6.13
C ILE A 108 4.07 -3.24 7.16
N VAL A 109 5.39 -3.23 6.94
CA VAL A 109 6.35 -2.43 7.70
C VAL A 109 6.88 -1.36 6.77
N ALA A 110 6.40 -0.14 6.90
CA ALA A 110 6.78 0.96 6.04
C ALA A 110 7.58 2.02 6.80
N HIS A 111 8.62 2.52 6.18
CA HIS A 111 9.48 3.57 6.70
C HIS A 111 9.47 4.79 5.79
N GLY A 112 9.71 5.97 6.35
CA GLY A 112 9.82 7.21 5.58
C GLY A 112 8.45 7.70 5.10
N LEU A 113 8.36 8.08 3.84
CA LEU A 113 7.18 8.73 3.24
C LEU A 113 6.31 7.70 2.51
N ASN A 114 5.08 7.52 2.97
CA ASN A 114 4.14 6.58 2.35
C ASN A 114 2.73 7.15 2.34
N ILE A 115 1.89 6.65 1.44
CA ILE A 115 0.45 6.95 1.38
C ILE A 115 -0.33 5.65 1.59
N PHE A 116 -1.33 5.70 2.48
CA PHE A 116 -2.21 4.57 2.76
C PHE A 116 -3.67 4.99 2.62
N PRO A 117 -4.42 4.34 1.71
CA PRO A 117 -5.88 4.39 1.73
C PRO A 117 -6.39 3.45 2.83
N ILE A 118 -7.16 4.01 3.76
CA ILE A 118 -7.73 3.29 4.90
C ILE A 118 -9.25 3.25 4.70
N THR A 119 -9.82 2.07 4.60
CA THR A 119 -11.27 1.94 4.41
C THR A 119 -12.05 2.41 5.64
N PRO A 120 -13.36 2.75 5.53
CA PRO A 120 -14.17 3.15 6.67
C PRO A 120 -14.16 2.12 7.82
N GLU A 121 -14.16 0.83 7.50
CA GLU A 121 -14.08 -0.25 8.49
C GLU A 121 -12.72 -0.20 9.21
N GLN A 122 -11.63 -0.06 8.48
CA GLN A 122 -10.27 0.03 9.02
C GLN A 122 -10.05 1.32 9.82
N GLN A 123 -10.75 2.42 9.50
CA GLN A 123 -10.67 3.67 10.26
C GLN A 123 -11.10 3.49 11.71
N ALA A 124 -12.18 2.76 11.94
CA ALA A 124 -12.69 2.50 13.28
C ALA A 124 -11.70 1.67 14.12
N GLU A 125 -10.93 0.80 13.50
CA GLU A 125 -9.99 -0.12 14.17
C GLU A 125 -8.62 0.52 14.38
N THR A 126 -8.11 1.22 13.37
CA THR A 126 -6.76 1.82 13.41
C THR A 126 -6.71 3.23 13.96
N GLY A 127 -7.84 3.95 13.97
CA GLY A 127 -7.90 5.38 14.26
C GLY A 127 -7.27 6.28 13.17
N LEU A 128 -6.86 5.70 12.03
CA LEU A 128 -6.35 6.44 10.88
C LEU A 128 -7.52 6.87 10.00
N ALA A 129 -7.46 8.07 9.44
CA ALA A 129 -8.60 8.66 8.73
C ALA A 129 -8.43 8.65 7.20
N GLY A 130 -9.16 7.80 6.53
CA GLY A 130 -9.34 7.80 5.08
C GLY A 130 -8.04 7.66 4.30
N LEU A 131 -7.59 8.73 3.65
CA LEU A 131 -6.33 8.77 2.92
C LEU A 131 -5.26 9.47 3.75
N VAL A 132 -4.24 8.73 4.18
CA VAL A 132 -3.19 9.24 5.08
C VAL A 132 -1.82 9.27 4.42
N TYR A 133 -1.07 10.33 4.73
CA TYR A 133 0.34 10.48 4.41
C TYR A 133 1.17 10.31 5.68
N THR A 134 2.13 9.40 5.65
CA THR A 134 2.97 9.08 6.81
C THR A 134 4.40 9.53 6.58
N SER A 135 5.09 9.89 7.66
CA SER A 135 6.53 10.09 7.71
C SER A 135 7.08 9.43 8.95
N GLY A 136 7.95 8.44 8.78
CA GLY A 136 8.51 7.63 9.86
C GLY A 136 8.18 6.16 9.74
N LEU A 137 8.02 5.46 10.86
CA LEU A 137 7.65 4.04 10.88
C LEU A 137 6.15 3.88 11.06
N ILE A 138 5.54 3.07 10.21
CA ILE A 138 4.21 2.53 10.43
C ILE A 138 4.23 1.01 10.23
N ILE A 139 3.54 0.28 11.09
CA ILE A 139 3.32 -1.16 10.97
C ILE A 139 1.81 -1.39 10.99
N LEU A 140 1.29 -1.86 9.87
CA LEU A 140 -0.12 -2.23 9.69
C LEU A 140 -0.21 -3.72 9.47
N ARG A 141 -1.23 -4.36 10.06
CA ARG A 141 -1.62 -5.72 9.73
C ARG A 141 -3.02 -5.68 9.12
N LEU A 142 -3.14 -6.27 7.95
CA LEU A 142 -4.42 -6.49 7.27
C LEU A 142 -4.79 -7.96 7.41
N ASN A 143 -5.94 -8.23 8.01
CA ASN A 143 -6.42 -9.58 8.27
C ASN A 143 -7.24 -10.10 7.09
N PRO A 144 -7.38 -11.44 6.93
CA PRO A 144 -8.14 -12.04 5.82
C PRO A 144 -9.63 -11.66 5.79
N ASP A 145 -10.20 -11.23 6.91
CA ASP A 145 -11.58 -10.76 7.03
C ASP A 145 -11.77 -9.30 6.59
N GLY A 146 -10.66 -8.61 6.23
CA GLY A 146 -10.65 -7.21 5.80
C GLY A 146 -10.42 -6.21 6.93
N SER A 147 -10.35 -6.67 8.18
CA SER A 147 -10.00 -5.83 9.33
C SER A 147 -8.53 -5.40 9.30
N ALA A 148 -8.17 -4.36 10.05
CA ALA A 148 -6.81 -3.87 10.11
C ALA A 148 -6.40 -3.51 11.54
N ASP A 149 -5.16 -3.87 11.89
CA ASP A 149 -4.54 -3.48 13.16
C ASP A 149 -3.41 -2.49 12.90
N LEU A 150 -3.42 -1.37 13.63
CA LEU A 150 -2.26 -0.49 13.73
C LEU A 150 -1.33 -1.01 14.84
N ILE A 151 -0.32 -1.77 14.46
CA ILE A 151 0.63 -2.40 15.41
C ILE A 151 1.58 -1.36 15.99
N ARG A 152 2.07 -0.43 15.14
CA ARG A 152 3.03 0.60 15.56
C ARG A 152 2.95 1.82 14.66
N GLN A 153 3.11 2.98 15.28
CA GLN A 153 3.29 4.25 14.58
C GLN A 153 4.37 5.06 15.32
N GLN A 154 5.36 5.54 14.56
CA GLN A 154 6.38 6.49 15.04
C GLN A 154 6.63 7.51 13.92
N GLY A 155 6.47 8.80 14.23
CA GLY A 155 6.54 9.88 13.27
C GLY A 155 5.18 10.55 13.07
N THR A 156 4.99 11.20 11.92
CA THR A 156 3.78 11.97 11.64
C THR A 156 2.81 11.20 10.74
N VAL A 157 1.52 11.41 10.98
CA VAL A 157 0.43 11.00 10.09
C VAL A 157 -0.40 12.24 9.78
N THR A 158 -0.62 12.48 8.50
CA THR A 158 -1.37 13.65 8.02
C THR A 158 -2.50 13.19 7.12
N SER A 159 -3.71 13.69 7.33
CA SER A 159 -4.84 13.42 6.44
C SER A 159 -4.63 14.14 5.11
N LEU A 160 -4.66 13.39 4.02
CA LEU A 160 -4.67 13.96 2.66
C LEU A 160 -6.09 14.38 2.24
N CYS A 161 -7.13 13.78 2.81
CA CYS A 161 -8.51 14.19 2.54
C CYS A 161 -8.73 15.67 2.87
N ALA A 162 -8.17 16.15 4.00
CA ALA A 162 -8.27 17.57 4.40
C ALA A 162 -7.50 18.52 3.46
N GLN A 163 -6.53 18.02 2.70
CA GLN A 163 -5.76 18.81 1.73
C GLN A 163 -6.36 18.76 0.33
N LEU A 164 -7.25 17.81 0.08
CA LEU A 164 -7.94 17.58 -1.18
C LEU A 164 -9.38 18.12 -1.19
N ALA A 165 -9.88 18.60 -0.04
CA ALA A 165 -11.20 19.18 0.12
C ALA A 165 -11.36 20.56 -0.53
#